data_ce44b86cd09f511c566b05f39cbae863
#
_entry.id   ce44b86cd09f511c566b05f39cbae863
#
_cell.length_a   1.000
_cell.length_b   1.000
_cell.length_c   1.000
_cell.angle_alpha   90.00
_cell.angle_beta   90.00
_cell.angle_gamma   90.00
#
_symmetry.space_group_name_H-M   'P 1'
#
loop_
_entity.id
_entity.type
_entity.pdbx_description
1 polymer ?
#
loop_
_entity_poly.entity_id
_entity_poly.type
_entity_poly.pdbx_seq_one_letter_code
_entity_poly.pdbx_strand_id
1 'polypeptide(L)'
;KRLELGEISREEVKVNRYKLLFDDIKVDASPQKATAIYEENLAHGHYFVDGAKEMLYSICNDYNLYVVSNGTEKVQDGRMKSADINYCFKGIFVSEVVGFEKPNVEFFNKVFSQIENFNADEAVIIGDSLSSDIKGGKNAKIKTVWFNPNGLECDDIVPDFQISSLDEIKPLLATL
;
A
#
# COMPACT_ATOMS: atom_id res chain seq x y z
N LYS A 1 -4.94 3.04 -13.25
CA LYS A 1 -4.29 3.03 -14.58
C LYS A 1 -4.03 4.45 -15.11
N ARG A 2 -5.05 5.37 -15.24
CA ARG A 2 -4.83 6.74 -15.74
C ARG A 2 -3.97 7.60 -14.80
N LEU A 3 -4.15 7.46 -13.50
CA LEU A 3 -3.31 8.11 -12.49
C LEU A 3 -1.85 7.60 -12.57
N GLU A 4 -1.64 6.31 -12.64
CA GLU A 4 -0.32 5.67 -12.79
C GLU A 4 0.40 6.09 -14.08
N LEU A 5 -0.36 6.47 -15.11
CA LEU A 5 0.15 7.01 -16.37
C LEU A 5 0.36 8.53 -16.34
N GLY A 6 0.01 9.21 -15.25
CA GLY A 6 0.12 10.66 -15.13
C GLY A 6 -0.90 11.45 -15.98
N GLU A 7 -1.93 10.79 -16.52
CA GLU A 7 -2.96 11.42 -17.38
C GLU A 7 -3.96 12.26 -16.57
N ILE A 8 -4.13 11.95 -15.29
CA ILE A 8 -5.01 12.66 -14.36
C ILE A 8 -4.32 12.77 -13.01
N SER A 9 -4.58 13.83 -12.28
CA SER A 9 -4.08 14.02 -10.93
C SER A 9 -4.82 13.14 -9.91
N ARG A 10 -4.20 12.89 -8.77
CA ARG A 10 -4.83 12.20 -7.64
C ARG A 10 -6.10 12.92 -7.19
N GLU A 11 -6.07 14.24 -7.10
CA GLU A 11 -7.21 15.05 -6.68
C GLU A 11 -8.39 14.92 -7.65
N GLU A 12 -8.11 14.90 -8.95
CA GLU A 12 -9.13 14.62 -9.96
C GLU A 12 -9.73 13.22 -9.81
N VAL A 13 -8.94 12.20 -9.51
CA VAL A 13 -9.48 10.84 -9.27
C VAL A 13 -10.42 10.83 -8.08
N LYS A 14 -10.01 11.46 -6.96
CA LYS A 14 -10.79 11.50 -5.72
C LYS A 14 -12.16 12.15 -5.91
N VAL A 15 -12.20 13.28 -6.60
CA VAL A 15 -13.44 14.04 -6.84
C VAL A 15 -14.27 13.42 -7.95
N ASN A 16 -13.65 13.04 -9.07
CA ASN A 16 -14.38 12.54 -10.25
C ASN A 16 -15.12 11.24 -9.99
N ARG A 17 -14.64 10.35 -9.11
CA ARG A 17 -15.38 9.13 -8.76
C ARG A 17 -16.75 9.43 -8.16
N TYR A 18 -16.86 10.47 -7.32
CA TYR A 18 -18.14 10.89 -6.76
C TYR A 18 -18.98 11.65 -7.75
N LYS A 19 -18.36 12.47 -8.61
CA LYS A 19 -19.08 13.14 -9.69
C LYS A 19 -19.75 12.11 -10.62
N LEU A 20 -19.00 11.14 -11.09
CA LEU A 20 -19.53 10.07 -11.96
C LEU A 20 -20.63 9.26 -11.25
N LEU A 21 -20.45 8.94 -9.98
CA LEU A 21 -21.48 8.24 -9.21
C LEU A 21 -22.75 9.07 -9.10
N PHE A 22 -22.65 10.35 -8.72
CA PHE A 22 -23.82 11.22 -8.54
C PHE A 22 -24.55 11.49 -9.86
N ASP A 23 -23.80 11.63 -10.95
CA ASP A 23 -24.38 11.74 -12.31
C ASP A 23 -25.16 10.46 -12.68
N ASP A 24 -24.62 9.26 -12.39
CA ASP A 24 -25.24 7.97 -12.68
C ASP A 24 -26.52 7.74 -11.88
N ILE A 25 -26.46 7.98 -10.56
CA ILE A 25 -27.64 7.81 -9.67
C ILE A 25 -28.56 9.03 -9.64
N LYS A 26 -28.27 10.08 -10.41
CA LYS A 26 -29.05 11.32 -10.53
C LYS A 26 -29.30 12.04 -9.21
N VAL A 27 -28.28 12.11 -8.38
CA VAL A 27 -28.30 12.81 -7.09
C VAL A 27 -27.55 14.14 -7.22
N ASP A 28 -28.21 15.23 -6.82
CA ASP A 28 -27.58 16.56 -6.72
C ASP A 28 -26.84 16.67 -5.38
N ALA A 29 -25.56 16.35 -5.41
CA ALA A 29 -24.69 16.41 -4.25
C ALA A 29 -23.28 16.89 -4.64
N SER A 30 -22.53 17.44 -3.67
CA SER A 30 -21.18 17.93 -3.92
C SER A 30 -20.15 16.78 -3.89
N PRO A 31 -19.46 16.49 -5.01
CA PRO A 31 -18.39 15.49 -5.04
C PRO A 31 -17.24 15.83 -4.08
N GLN A 32 -16.92 17.12 -3.91
CA GLN A 32 -15.87 17.59 -3.01
C GLN A 32 -16.20 17.30 -1.55
N LYS A 33 -17.46 17.58 -1.13
CA LYS A 33 -17.92 17.26 0.23
C LYS A 33 -17.90 15.75 0.48
N ALA A 34 -18.35 14.95 -0.48
CA ALA A 34 -18.31 13.50 -0.38
C ALA A 34 -16.89 12.96 -0.25
N THR A 35 -15.95 13.51 -1.02
CA THR A 35 -14.52 13.20 -0.92
C THR A 35 -13.98 13.51 0.48
N ALA A 36 -14.25 14.71 1.00
CA ALA A 36 -13.76 15.12 2.31
C ALA A 36 -14.32 14.23 3.45
N ILE A 37 -15.63 13.93 3.43
CA ILE A 37 -16.27 13.05 4.42
C ILE A 37 -15.68 11.63 4.34
N TYR A 38 -15.46 11.12 3.13
CA TYR A 38 -14.87 9.80 2.94
C TYR A 38 -13.45 9.71 3.50
N GLU A 39 -12.59 10.69 3.17
CA GLU A 39 -11.21 10.70 3.66
C GLU A 39 -11.12 10.87 5.17
N GLU A 40 -11.99 11.70 5.75
CA GLU A 40 -12.07 11.87 7.20
C GLU A 40 -12.45 10.55 7.89
N ASN A 41 -13.50 9.89 7.42
CA ASN A 41 -13.92 8.60 8.00
C ASN A 41 -12.85 7.52 7.78
N LEU A 42 -12.20 7.50 6.61
CA LEU A 42 -11.14 6.54 6.31
C LEU A 42 -9.92 6.72 7.23
N ALA A 43 -9.61 7.96 7.62
CA ALA A 43 -8.51 8.25 8.54
C ALA A 43 -8.80 7.79 9.99
N HIS A 44 -10.05 7.69 10.39
CA HIS A 44 -10.44 7.26 11.73
C HIS A 44 -10.70 5.75 11.84
N GLY A 45 -10.99 5.09 10.72
CA GLY A 45 -11.32 3.67 10.69
C GLY A 45 -10.09 2.79 10.49
N HIS A 46 -9.98 1.74 11.30
CA HIS A 46 -9.06 0.65 11.04
C HIS A 46 -9.77 -0.69 11.22
N TYR A 47 -9.54 -1.57 10.25
CA TYR A 47 -10.04 -2.94 10.32
C TYR A 47 -8.91 -3.84 9.87
N PHE A 48 -8.48 -4.73 10.75
CA PHE A 48 -7.43 -5.68 10.43
C PHE A 48 -7.96 -6.76 9.50
N VAL A 49 -7.16 -7.13 8.52
CA VAL A 49 -7.31 -8.41 7.83
C VAL A 49 -7.04 -9.53 8.83
N ASP A 50 -7.71 -10.65 8.69
CA ASP A 50 -7.56 -11.80 9.59
C ASP A 50 -6.08 -12.19 9.75
N GLY A 51 -5.63 -12.33 10.98
CA GLY A 51 -4.25 -12.65 11.33
C GLY A 51 -3.24 -11.51 11.22
N ALA A 52 -3.63 -10.29 10.74
CA ALA A 52 -2.68 -9.22 10.48
C ALA A 52 -1.98 -8.70 11.76
N LYS A 53 -2.71 -8.60 12.86
CA LYS A 53 -2.16 -8.10 14.12
C LYS A 53 -1.18 -9.09 14.73
N GLU A 54 -1.54 -10.35 14.74
CA GLU A 54 -0.72 -11.46 15.22
C GLU A 54 0.56 -11.61 14.39
N MET A 55 0.42 -11.54 13.08
CA MET A 55 1.56 -11.56 12.15
C MET A 55 2.52 -10.40 12.43
N LEU A 56 2.03 -9.16 12.50
CA LEU A 56 2.87 -7.98 12.79
C LEU A 56 3.64 -8.16 14.09
N TYR A 57 2.98 -8.57 15.18
CA TYR A 57 3.63 -8.78 16.47
C TYR A 57 4.67 -9.90 16.44
N SER A 58 4.47 -10.89 15.57
CA SER A 58 5.39 -12.02 15.44
C SER A 58 6.71 -11.67 14.73
N ILE A 59 6.75 -10.56 13.95
CA ILE A 59 7.90 -10.20 13.12
C ILE A 59 8.51 -8.82 13.45
N CYS A 60 7.78 -7.93 14.14
CA CYS A 60 8.20 -6.53 14.31
C CYS A 60 9.48 -6.34 15.13
N ASN A 61 9.88 -7.33 15.94
CA ASN A 61 11.15 -7.31 16.69
C ASN A 61 12.30 -7.97 15.93
N ASP A 62 12.00 -8.80 14.93
CA ASP A 62 12.98 -9.59 14.18
C ASP A 62 13.40 -8.89 12.87
N TYR A 63 12.54 -8.00 12.34
CA TYR A 63 12.72 -7.33 11.05
C TYR A 63 12.47 -5.82 11.13
N ASN A 64 13.14 -5.06 10.27
CA ASN A 64 12.85 -3.63 10.09
C ASN A 64 11.65 -3.47 9.15
N LEU A 65 10.50 -3.09 9.69
CA LEU A 65 9.26 -2.95 8.94
C LEU A 65 9.05 -1.51 8.47
N TYR A 66 8.60 -1.36 7.24
CA TYR A 66 8.24 -0.09 6.63
C TYR A 66 6.90 -0.20 5.93
N VAL A 67 6.09 0.87 6.00
CA VAL A 67 4.86 0.96 5.19
C VAL A 67 5.15 1.75 3.93
N VAL A 68 4.76 1.21 2.77
CA VAL A 68 4.82 1.88 1.47
C VAL A 68 3.42 1.92 0.84
N SER A 69 2.84 3.11 0.62
CA SER A 69 1.44 3.26 0.24
C SER A 69 1.22 4.30 -0.86
N ASN A 70 0.33 3.96 -1.82
CA ASN A 70 -0.25 4.92 -2.78
C ASN A 70 -1.45 5.67 -2.16
N GLY A 71 -1.35 6.07 -0.91
CA GLY A 71 -2.39 6.78 -0.18
C GLY A 71 -2.08 8.27 0.01
N THR A 72 -2.81 8.90 0.94
CA THR A 72 -2.54 10.24 1.43
C THR A 72 -1.96 10.19 2.83
N GLU A 73 -1.09 11.12 3.17
CA GLU A 73 -0.41 11.18 4.46
C GLU A 73 -1.41 11.22 5.61
N LYS A 74 -2.37 12.13 5.55
CA LYS A 74 -3.40 12.30 6.58
C LYS A 74 -4.17 11.00 6.86
N VAL A 75 -4.56 10.28 5.79
CA VAL A 75 -5.34 9.03 5.93
C VAL A 75 -4.47 7.92 6.53
N GLN A 76 -3.25 7.73 6.02
CA GLN A 76 -2.38 6.66 6.52
C GLN A 76 -1.96 6.92 7.98
N ASP A 77 -1.56 8.15 8.32
CA ASP A 77 -1.21 8.52 9.68
C ASP A 77 -2.40 8.29 10.66
N GLY A 78 -3.60 8.73 10.26
CA GLY A 78 -4.81 8.50 11.05
C GLY A 78 -5.10 7.01 11.29
N ARG A 79 -5.03 6.19 10.25
CA ARG A 79 -5.24 4.73 10.32
C ARG A 79 -4.22 4.04 11.20
N MET A 80 -2.94 4.37 11.03
CA MET A 80 -1.85 3.78 11.81
C MET A 80 -1.97 4.13 13.31
N LYS A 81 -2.32 5.38 13.62
CA LYS A 81 -2.59 5.82 14.99
C LYS A 81 -3.81 5.13 15.59
N SER A 82 -4.91 5.07 14.82
CA SER A 82 -6.15 4.41 15.25
C SER A 82 -5.94 2.92 15.52
N ALA A 83 -5.11 2.24 14.71
CA ALA A 83 -4.77 0.83 14.85
C ALA A 83 -3.76 0.54 15.98
N ASP A 84 -3.09 1.57 16.51
CA ASP A 84 -2.04 1.46 17.54
C ASP A 84 -0.91 0.47 17.16
N ILE A 85 -0.42 0.58 15.91
CA ILE A 85 0.63 -0.30 15.37
C ILE A 85 1.87 0.47 14.90
N ASN A 86 1.93 1.78 15.12
CA ASN A 86 3.04 2.63 14.67
C ASN A 86 4.40 2.12 15.16
N TYR A 87 4.46 1.59 16.39
CA TYR A 87 5.70 1.11 17.01
C TYR A 87 6.32 -0.10 16.31
N CYS A 88 5.54 -0.81 15.49
CA CYS A 88 6.05 -1.92 14.67
C CYS A 88 6.87 -1.43 13.47
N PHE A 89 6.73 -0.17 13.05
CA PHE A 89 7.30 0.33 11.80
C PHE A 89 8.39 1.37 12.04
N LYS A 90 9.49 1.24 11.31
CA LYS A 90 10.61 2.21 11.32
C LYS A 90 10.30 3.45 10.47
N GLY A 91 9.36 3.35 9.50
CA GLY A 91 8.95 4.46 8.66
C GLY A 91 7.68 4.16 7.87
N ILE A 92 6.99 5.23 7.49
CA ILE A 92 5.77 5.20 6.67
C ILE A 92 6.00 6.12 5.48
N PHE A 93 6.00 5.56 4.29
CA PHE A 93 6.25 6.27 3.04
C PHE A 93 4.98 6.29 2.18
N VAL A 94 4.43 7.48 2.03
CA VAL A 94 3.18 7.68 1.29
C VAL A 94 3.50 8.42 0.00
N SER A 95 2.96 7.97 -1.12
CA SER A 95 3.25 8.52 -2.44
C SER A 95 2.96 10.02 -2.58
N GLU A 96 2.00 10.55 -1.82
CA GLU A 96 1.72 11.98 -1.76
C GLU A 96 2.94 12.79 -1.29
N VAL A 97 3.68 12.28 -0.30
CA VAL A 97 4.88 12.92 0.26
C VAL A 97 6.12 12.59 -0.57
N VAL A 98 6.24 11.33 -0.99
CA VAL A 98 7.37 10.86 -1.83
C VAL A 98 7.39 11.53 -3.20
N GLY A 99 6.20 11.90 -3.73
CA GLY A 99 6.03 12.58 -5.03
C GLY A 99 5.96 11.65 -6.23
N PHE A 100 5.99 10.34 -6.02
CA PHE A 100 5.81 9.30 -7.03
C PHE A 100 4.88 8.20 -6.49
N GLU A 101 4.23 7.48 -7.39
CA GLU A 101 3.36 6.35 -7.02
C GLU A 101 3.98 5.01 -7.40
N LYS A 102 3.73 3.96 -6.62
CA LYS A 102 3.99 2.60 -7.05
C LYS A 102 3.15 2.31 -8.31
N PRO A 103 3.64 1.66 -9.35
CA PRO A 103 4.90 0.90 -9.45
C PRO A 103 6.10 1.69 -10.00
N ASN A 104 6.09 3.02 -9.99
CA ASN A 104 7.22 3.81 -10.48
C ASN A 104 8.47 3.53 -9.63
N VAL A 105 9.59 3.22 -10.29
CA VAL A 105 10.86 2.92 -9.62
C VAL A 105 11.39 4.10 -8.80
N GLU A 106 11.08 5.34 -9.21
CA GLU A 106 11.50 6.55 -8.46
C GLU A 106 10.84 6.65 -7.08
N PHE A 107 9.64 6.08 -6.90
CA PHE A 107 9.05 5.93 -5.57
C PHE A 107 9.99 5.12 -4.66
N PHE A 108 10.42 3.95 -5.13
CA PHE A 108 11.29 3.05 -4.37
C PHE A 108 12.68 3.64 -4.16
N ASN A 109 13.28 4.26 -5.18
CA ASN A 109 14.58 4.93 -5.07
C ASN A 109 14.57 5.97 -3.95
N LYS A 110 13.53 6.81 -3.88
CA LYS A 110 13.37 7.80 -2.81
C LYS A 110 13.14 7.16 -1.44
N VAL A 111 12.38 6.07 -1.35
CA VAL A 111 12.19 5.33 -0.10
C VAL A 111 13.51 4.73 0.36
N PHE A 112 14.22 4.03 -0.52
CA PHE A 112 15.48 3.37 -0.19
C PHE A 112 16.56 4.36 0.27
N SER A 113 16.60 5.56 -0.33
CA SER A 113 17.54 6.61 0.08
C SER A 113 17.32 7.15 1.49
N GLN A 114 16.17 6.87 2.11
CA GLN A 114 15.83 7.28 3.46
C GLN A 114 15.97 6.13 4.48
N ILE A 115 16.32 4.92 4.03
CA ILE A 115 16.55 3.77 4.90
C ILE A 115 18.06 3.61 5.10
N GLU A 116 18.49 3.74 6.33
CA GLU A 116 19.90 3.60 6.69
C GLU A 116 20.41 2.18 6.38
N ASN A 117 21.56 2.08 5.71
CA ASN A 117 22.20 0.82 5.29
C ASN A 117 21.27 -0.08 4.46
N PHE A 118 20.40 0.49 3.63
CA PHE A 118 19.50 -0.28 2.77
C PHE A 118 20.28 -1.26 1.87
N ASN A 119 19.85 -2.51 1.86
CA ASN A 119 20.33 -3.56 0.96
C ASN A 119 19.16 -4.21 0.23
N ALA A 120 19.16 -4.12 -1.11
CA ALA A 120 18.09 -4.66 -1.93
C ALA A 120 17.97 -6.20 -1.85
N ASP A 121 19.09 -6.90 -1.64
CA ASP A 121 19.11 -8.36 -1.52
C ASP A 121 18.45 -8.86 -0.23
N GLU A 122 18.36 -8.00 0.78
CA GLU A 122 17.72 -8.27 2.08
C GLU A 122 16.31 -7.67 2.19
N ALA A 123 15.84 -7.04 1.10
CA ALA A 123 14.54 -6.36 1.08
C ALA A 123 13.48 -7.21 0.39
N VAL A 124 12.27 -7.18 0.95
CA VAL A 124 11.09 -7.80 0.38
C VAL A 124 9.90 -6.87 0.48
N ILE A 125 9.10 -6.78 -0.59
CA ILE A 125 7.79 -6.13 -0.55
C ILE A 125 6.71 -7.20 -0.45
N ILE A 126 5.76 -7.00 0.47
CA ILE A 126 4.57 -7.83 0.65
C ILE A 126 3.36 -6.96 0.36
N GLY A 127 2.51 -7.36 -0.57
CA GLY A 127 1.34 -6.58 -0.93
C GLY A 127 0.30 -7.39 -1.70
N ASP A 128 -0.90 -6.84 -1.81
CA ASP A 128 -2.05 -7.47 -2.47
C ASP A 128 -2.23 -7.03 -3.93
N SER A 129 -1.60 -5.93 -4.33
CA SER A 129 -1.74 -5.38 -5.68
C SER A 129 -0.64 -5.83 -6.63
N LEU A 130 -0.99 -6.66 -7.63
CA LEU A 130 -0.05 -7.03 -8.70
C LEU A 130 0.48 -5.81 -9.45
N SER A 131 -0.39 -4.84 -9.79
CA SER A 131 -0.03 -3.69 -10.63
C SER A 131 0.79 -2.63 -9.91
N SER A 132 0.69 -2.52 -8.58
CA SER A 132 1.44 -1.52 -7.81
C SER A 132 2.54 -2.11 -6.95
N ASP A 133 2.23 -3.11 -6.11
CA ASP A 133 3.19 -3.67 -5.16
C ASP A 133 4.17 -4.63 -5.84
N ILE A 134 3.64 -5.65 -6.51
CA ILE A 134 4.47 -6.69 -7.11
C ILE A 134 5.25 -6.14 -8.29
N LYS A 135 4.58 -5.45 -9.22
CA LYS A 135 5.25 -4.78 -10.34
C LYS A 135 6.27 -3.75 -9.84
N GLY A 136 5.92 -3.00 -8.79
CA GLY A 136 6.81 -2.02 -8.19
C GLY A 136 8.06 -2.65 -7.59
N GLY A 137 7.93 -3.73 -6.82
CA GLY A 137 9.05 -4.48 -6.26
C GLY A 137 9.96 -5.07 -7.35
N LYS A 138 9.37 -5.63 -8.42
CA LYS A 138 10.13 -6.11 -9.59
C LYS A 138 10.91 -4.97 -10.27
N ASN A 139 10.27 -3.81 -10.47
CA ASN A 139 10.93 -2.64 -11.05
C ASN A 139 12.09 -2.14 -10.16
N ALA A 140 11.93 -2.24 -8.85
CA ALA A 140 12.92 -1.85 -7.84
C ALA A 140 13.96 -2.96 -7.55
N LYS A 141 13.85 -4.13 -8.18
CA LYS A 141 14.74 -5.29 -8.03
C LYS A 141 14.85 -5.80 -6.60
N ILE A 142 13.76 -5.78 -5.86
CA ILE A 142 13.64 -6.43 -4.55
C ILE A 142 12.72 -7.64 -4.65
N LYS A 143 12.81 -8.57 -3.69
CA LYS A 143 11.93 -9.75 -3.64
C LYS A 143 10.48 -9.33 -3.44
N THR A 144 9.55 -10.10 -4.03
CA THR A 144 8.12 -9.79 -4.03
C THR A 144 7.31 -10.96 -3.47
N VAL A 145 6.40 -10.66 -2.55
CA VAL A 145 5.43 -11.61 -1.98
C VAL A 145 4.03 -11.09 -2.27
N TRP A 146 3.26 -11.82 -3.04
CA TRP A 146 1.89 -11.47 -3.32
C TRP A 146 0.94 -12.10 -2.30
N PHE A 147 0.24 -11.25 -1.53
CA PHE A 147 -0.84 -11.68 -0.67
C PHE A 147 -2.13 -11.85 -1.50
N ASN A 148 -2.52 -13.10 -1.74
CA ASN A 148 -3.61 -13.48 -2.63
C ASN A 148 -4.61 -14.44 -1.93
N PRO A 149 -5.38 -13.95 -0.95
CA PRO A 149 -6.31 -14.78 -0.19
C PRO A 149 -7.48 -15.32 -1.04
N ASN A 150 -7.75 -14.69 -2.20
CA ASN A 150 -8.85 -15.06 -3.07
C ASN A 150 -8.45 -15.99 -4.23
N GLY A 151 -7.19 -16.40 -4.33
CA GLY A 151 -6.72 -17.31 -5.38
C GLY A 151 -6.85 -16.72 -6.80
N LEU A 152 -6.66 -15.40 -6.95
CA LEU A 152 -6.73 -14.77 -8.26
C LEU A 152 -5.58 -15.25 -9.16
N GLU A 153 -5.83 -15.34 -10.45
CA GLU A 153 -4.80 -15.66 -11.44
C GLU A 153 -3.92 -14.42 -11.72
N CYS A 154 -2.63 -14.64 -12.00
CA CYS A 154 -1.72 -13.60 -12.44
C CYS A 154 -1.26 -13.92 -13.87
N ASP A 155 -1.60 -13.06 -14.84
CA ASP A 155 -1.28 -13.29 -16.25
C ASP A 155 0.14 -12.79 -16.60
N ASP A 156 0.41 -11.49 -16.35
CA ASP A 156 1.61 -10.82 -16.84
C ASP A 156 2.67 -10.51 -15.77
N ILE A 157 2.29 -10.48 -14.49
CA ILE A 157 3.16 -10.05 -13.39
C ILE A 157 3.35 -11.21 -12.42
N VAL A 158 4.46 -11.94 -12.55
CA VAL A 158 4.77 -13.11 -11.73
C VAL A 158 5.50 -12.66 -10.45
N PRO A 159 4.92 -12.85 -9.25
CA PRO A 159 5.62 -12.60 -7.98
C PRO A 159 6.72 -13.63 -7.75
N ASP A 160 7.69 -13.34 -6.88
CA ASP A 160 8.69 -14.35 -6.48
C ASP A 160 8.06 -15.39 -5.55
N PHE A 161 7.14 -14.95 -4.69
CA PHE A 161 6.37 -15.79 -3.77
C PHE A 161 4.92 -15.34 -3.73
N GLN A 162 4.04 -16.28 -3.40
CA GLN A 162 2.62 -16.02 -3.17
C GLN A 162 2.21 -16.67 -1.85
N ILE A 163 1.37 -15.97 -1.09
CA ILE A 163 0.75 -16.46 0.13
C ILE A 163 -0.77 -16.23 0.08
N SER A 164 -1.52 -17.08 0.71
CA SER A 164 -2.98 -16.99 0.84
C SER A 164 -3.43 -16.51 2.22
N SER A 165 -2.55 -16.65 3.21
CA SER A 165 -2.79 -16.27 4.60
C SER A 165 -1.58 -15.51 5.17
N LEU A 166 -1.81 -14.58 6.10
CA LEU A 166 -0.75 -13.75 6.67
C LEU A 166 0.15 -14.51 7.66
N ASP A 167 -0.28 -15.64 8.20
CA ASP A 167 0.54 -16.52 9.04
C ASP A 167 1.68 -17.22 8.27
N GLU A 168 1.58 -17.29 6.94
CA GLU A 168 2.65 -17.79 6.07
C GLU A 168 3.86 -16.84 6.00
N ILE A 169 3.71 -15.53 6.38
CA ILE A 169 4.76 -14.53 6.23
C ILE A 169 5.99 -14.88 7.08
N LYS A 170 5.82 -15.15 8.37
CA LYS A 170 6.96 -15.40 9.27
C LYS A 170 7.80 -16.62 8.84
N PRO A 171 7.22 -17.79 8.56
CA PRO A 171 8.00 -18.92 8.05
C PRO A 171 8.64 -18.63 6.68
N LEU A 172 7.98 -17.91 5.78
CA LEU A 172 8.54 -17.52 4.49
C LEU A 172 9.77 -16.62 4.68
N LEU A 173 9.68 -15.57 5.50
CA LEU A 173 10.81 -14.66 5.75
C LEU A 173 12.05 -15.36 6.31
N ALA A 174 11.87 -16.44 7.07
CA ALA A 174 12.98 -17.24 7.60
C ALA A 174 13.73 -18.04 6.51
N THR A 175 13.22 -18.11 5.29
CA THR A 175 13.82 -18.84 4.16
C THR A 175 14.45 -17.91 3.11
N LEU A 176 14.23 -16.60 3.21
CA LEU A 176 14.69 -15.60 2.23
C LEU A 176 16.10 -15.09 2.55
#